data_ac61b8a1cc55d44c43c07bc530ed77dc
#
_entry.id   ac61b8a1cc55d44c43c07bc530ed77dc
#
_cell.length_a   1.000
_cell.length_b   1.000
_cell.length_c   1.000
_cell.angle_alpha   90.00
_cell.angle_beta   90.00
_cell.angle_gamma   90.00
#
_symmetry.space_group_name_H-M   'P 1'
#
loop_
_entity.id
_entity.type
_entity.pdbx_description
1 polymer ?
#
loop_
_entity_poly.entity_id
_entity_poly.type
_entity_poly.pdbx_seq_one_letter_code
_entity_poly.pdbx_strand_id
1 'polypeptide(L)'
;MRSTATLLRAMPFALAATLLLAVPAAGADHPPPGAAAPRTEDTGTRLYTPDANPAAYEQALALVRDGHLRDAAGILAMVRTPHAVWYGDQSPAEVEREAHRVVRQADRQRSVPVFALYNVPGRDCANYSGGGASTTAEYRAWTDAVARGIGGHDAMIVLEPDSLALLPADCGQDDAEGTKTAARYTEITYAVDTFGSLARTKVYLDTGHPAWHSVNSIVPRLVAGGVGRATGFYTNAANYQTDEASTWYGKLISSCLAYVTSGGDSAACPNQWWPRADAQSWLDTNIHTDPALMKHYVTDSSRNGRGPWTPPAGKYTDPQDWCNPPDRGLGARPTTRTADPLHDATLWIKTPGESDGLCLRGTGGPEDPERGTIDPAAGAWFPQQALELVRFAQQ
;
A
#
# COMPACT_ATOMS: atom_id res chain seq x y z
N MET A 1 22.28 -61.89 16.67
CA MET A 1 23.40 -62.62 16.03
C MET A 1 23.64 -62.05 14.63
N ARG A 2 24.93 -61.70 14.41
CA ARG A 2 25.60 -61.27 13.14
C ARG A 2 25.20 -59.89 12.58
N SER A 3 25.89 -58.96 12.90
CA SER A 3 27.05 -58.10 12.56
C SER A 3 27.69 -58.37 11.17
N THR A 4 27.78 -57.31 10.34
CA THR A 4 28.86 -57.03 9.35
C THR A 4 28.69 -55.53 8.96
N ALA A 5 29.45 -54.62 9.38
CA ALA A 5 30.83 -54.19 9.12
C ALA A 5 31.07 -53.60 7.70
N THR A 6 31.17 -52.31 7.61
CA THR A 6 32.20 -51.39 7.08
C THR A 6 32.76 -51.61 5.68
N LEU A 7 32.77 -50.54 4.90
CA LEU A 7 33.95 -50.16 4.11
C LEU A 7 33.92 -48.66 3.71
N LEU A 8 34.81 -47.88 4.33
CA LEU A 8 35.26 -46.55 3.89
C LEU A 8 36.06 -46.71 2.60
N ARG A 9 35.84 -45.85 1.63
CA ARG A 9 36.80 -45.57 0.51
C ARG A 9 37.16 -44.09 0.53
N ALA A 10 38.43 -43.85 0.86
CA ALA A 10 39.12 -42.59 0.70
C ALA A 10 39.50 -42.36 -0.76
N MET A 11 39.42 -41.16 -1.27
CA MET A 11 39.99 -40.71 -2.52
C MET A 11 40.99 -39.59 -2.29
N PRO A 12 42.06 -39.49 -3.09
CA PRO A 12 43.25 -38.72 -2.77
C PRO A 12 43.17 -37.25 -3.22
N PHE A 13 43.91 -36.42 -2.48
CA PHE A 13 44.23 -35.03 -2.77
C PHE A 13 45.14 -34.94 -4.01
N ALA A 14 44.78 -34.08 -4.99
CA ALA A 14 45.66 -33.63 -6.04
C ALA A 14 46.20 -32.23 -5.68
N LEU A 15 47.54 -32.18 -5.55
CA LEU A 15 48.29 -30.92 -5.42
C LEU A 15 48.38 -30.23 -6.79
N ALA A 16 47.93 -28.97 -6.86
CA ALA A 16 48.19 -28.10 -8.00
C ALA A 16 49.26 -27.09 -7.60
N ALA A 17 50.40 -27.13 -8.29
CA ALA A 17 51.53 -26.24 -8.13
C ALA A 17 51.23 -24.88 -8.79
N THR A 18 51.44 -23.79 -8.02
CA THR A 18 51.35 -22.40 -8.49
C THR A 18 52.73 -21.97 -9.05
N LEU A 19 52.76 -21.61 -10.34
CA LEU A 19 53.90 -20.90 -10.96
C LEU A 19 53.79 -19.41 -10.63
N LEU A 20 54.74 -18.87 -9.94
CA LEU A 20 54.98 -17.41 -9.78
C LEU A 20 55.71 -16.89 -10.99
N LEU A 21 55.09 -16.02 -11.79
CA LEU A 21 55.75 -15.19 -12.79
C LEU A 21 55.92 -13.79 -12.21
N ALA A 22 57.15 -13.37 -12.04
CA ALA A 22 57.56 -12.02 -11.67
C ALA A 22 57.39 -11.08 -12.85
N VAL A 23 56.70 -9.94 -12.63
CA VAL A 23 56.59 -8.82 -13.58
C VAL A 23 57.35 -7.63 -12.96
N PRO A 24 58.15 -6.88 -13.74
CA PRO A 24 58.96 -5.80 -13.23
C PRO A 24 58.12 -4.54 -12.95
N ALA A 25 58.53 -3.78 -11.92
CA ALA A 25 57.95 -2.50 -11.54
C ALA A 25 58.23 -1.42 -12.59
N ALA A 26 57.20 -0.74 -13.06
CA ALA A 26 57.29 0.47 -13.85
C ALA A 26 56.40 1.55 -13.25
N GLY A 27 57.00 2.70 -12.98
CA GLY A 27 56.45 4.05 -13.05
C GLY A 27 55.30 4.40 -12.14
N ALA A 28 55.54 5.23 -11.12
CA ALA A 28 54.52 5.98 -10.40
C ALA A 28 53.91 7.05 -11.33
N ASP A 29 52.71 6.82 -11.84
CA ASP A 29 51.90 7.86 -12.41
C ASP A 29 50.94 8.43 -11.36
N HIS A 30 51.03 9.76 -11.20
CA HIS A 30 50.13 10.52 -10.33
C HIS A 30 48.67 10.41 -10.87
N PRO A 31 47.66 10.16 -10.02
CA PRO A 31 46.31 10.22 -10.46
C PRO A 31 45.91 11.69 -10.78
N PRO A 32 45.09 11.92 -11.83
CA PRO A 32 44.63 13.25 -12.15
C PRO A 32 43.73 13.80 -11.04
N PRO A 33 43.75 15.12 -10.73
CA PRO A 33 42.87 15.71 -9.75
C PRO A 33 41.47 15.77 -10.30
N GLY A 34 40.50 15.06 -9.64
CA GLY A 34 39.10 15.20 -9.97
C GLY A 34 38.26 13.93 -10.10
N ALA A 35 38.72 12.77 -9.61
CA ALA A 35 37.79 11.63 -9.44
C ALA A 35 36.82 11.97 -8.30
N ALA A 36 35.61 12.42 -8.67
CA ALA A 36 34.50 12.52 -7.73
C ALA A 36 34.34 11.15 -7.04
N ALA A 37 34.30 11.15 -5.70
CA ALA A 37 33.94 9.95 -4.95
C ALA A 37 32.70 9.31 -5.55
N PRO A 38 32.63 7.96 -5.64
CA PRO A 38 31.42 7.31 -6.15
C PRO A 38 30.26 7.82 -5.29
N ARG A 39 29.29 8.47 -5.95
CA ARG A 39 28.00 8.77 -5.32
C ARG A 39 27.48 7.43 -4.82
N THR A 40 27.34 7.28 -3.51
CA THR A 40 26.54 6.18 -2.96
C THR A 40 25.18 6.32 -3.61
N GLU A 41 24.83 5.38 -4.50
CA GLU A 41 23.47 5.31 -5.02
C GLU A 41 22.56 5.26 -3.81
N ASP A 42 21.65 6.22 -3.70
CA ASP A 42 20.58 6.18 -2.70
C ASP A 42 19.75 4.93 -3.00
N THR A 43 20.00 3.88 -2.24
CA THR A 43 19.33 2.59 -2.45
C THR A 43 17.86 2.63 -2.02
N GLY A 44 17.39 3.77 -1.47
CA GLY A 44 16.05 3.92 -0.91
C GLY A 44 15.85 3.03 0.34
N THR A 45 14.72 3.21 1.00
CA THR A 45 14.31 2.36 2.13
C THR A 45 13.77 1.04 1.61
N ARG A 46 14.33 -0.08 2.08
CA ARG A 46 13.79 -1.41 1.76
C ARG A 46 12.45 -1.62 2.48
N LEU A 47 11.43 -2.02 1.75
CA LEU A 47 10.12 -2.38 2.31
C LEU A 47 10.10 -3.85 2.74
N TYR A 48 9.35 -4.12 3.81
CA TYR A 48 9.17 -5.46 4.37
C TYR A 48 8.28 -6.32 3.46
N THR A 49 8.65 -7.58 3.31
CA THR A 49 7.83 -8.60 2.65
C THR A 49 7.22 -9.52 3.70
N PRO A 50 5.89 -9.51 3.89
CA PRO A 50 5.21 -10.43 4.80
C PRO A 50 5.30 -11.88 4.36
N ASP A 51 4.94 -12.79 5.27
CA ASP A 51 4.73 -14.19 4.93
C ASP A 51 3.58 -14.30 3.91
N ALA A 52 3.80 -15.09 2.86
CA ALA A 52 2.80 -15.22 1.80
C ALA A 52 1.58 -16.02 2.26
N ASN A 53 0.41 -15.68 1.68
CA ASN A 53 -0.83 -16.44 1.90
C ASN A 53 -0.63 -17.92 1.53
N PRO A 54 -0.93 -18.88 2.43
CA PRO A 54 -0.77 -20.32 2.14
C PRO A 54 -1.51 -20.77 0.87
N ALA A 55 -2.71 -20.23 0.61
CA ALA A 55 -3.49 -20.57 -0.59
C ALA A 55 -2.80 -20.17 -1.89
N ALA A 56 -1.94 -19.14 -1.87
CA ALA A 56 -1.12 -18.78 -3.03
C ALA A 56 -0.08 -19.86 -3.36
N TYR A 57 0.52 -20.46 -2.34
CA TYR A 57 1.44 -21.59 -2.56
C TYR A 57 0.71 -22.83 -3.08
N GLU A 58 -0.48 -23.11 -2.57
CA GLU A 58 -1.32 -24.22 -3.06
C GLU A 58 -1.67 -24.02 -4.54
N GLN A 59 -2.06 -22.81 -4.93
CA GLN A 59 -2.31 -22.46 -6.33
C GLN A 59 -1.07 -22.62 -7.18
N ALA A 60 0.09 -22.11 -6.75
CA ALA A 60 1.33 -22.24 -7.50
C ALA A 60 1.74 -23.70 -7.69
N LEU A 61 1.57 -24.54 -6.68
CA LEU A 61 1.83 -25.99 -6.77
C LEU A 61 0.86 -26.69 -7.74
N ALA A 62 -0.42 -26.31 -7.75
CA ALA A 62 -1.39 -26.82 -8.72
C ALA A 62 -0.98 -26.45 -10.16
N LEU A 63 -0.63 -25.17 -10.39
CA LEU A 63 -0.15 -24.70 -11.70
C LEU A 63 1.11 -25.45 -12.17
N VAL A 64 2.05 -25.75 -11.26
CA VAL A 64 3.24 -26.56 -11.60
C VAL A 64 2.84 -27.96 -12.03
N ARG A 65 1.93 -28.63 -11.32
CA ARG A 65 1.44 -29.97 -11.67
C ARG A 65 0.76 -30.01 -13.02
N ASP A 66 0.05 -28.94 -13.38
CA ASP A 66 -0.69 -28.79 -14.64
C ASP A 66 0.19 -28.28 -15.78
N GLY A 67 1.50 -28.07 -15.55
CA GLY A 67 2.47 -27.62 -16.55
C GLY A 67 2.49 -26.11 -16.81
N HIS A 68 1.73 -25.32 -16.07
CA HIS A 68 1.66 -23.86 -16.19
C HIS A 68 2.78 -23.15 -15.41
N LEU A 69 4.03 -23.48 -15.72
CA LEU A 69 5.21 -23.03 -14.95
C LEU A 69 5.39 -21.52 -14.92
N ARG A 70 5.02 -20.81 -15.99
CA ARG A 70 5.11 -19.34 -16.07
C ARG A 70 4.14 -18.69 -15.09
N ASP A 71 2.91 -19.16 -15.04
CA ASP A 71 1.87 -18.65 -14.15
C ASP A 71 2.24 -18.93 -12.68
N ALA A 72 2.72 -20.13 -12.40
CA ALA A 72 3.21 -20.50 -11.07
C ALA A 72 4.36 -19.57 -10.60
N ALA A 73 5.32 -19.31 -11.48
CA ALA A 73 6.42 -18.37 -11.19
C ALA A 73 5.91 -16.95 -10.95
N GLY A 74 4.90 -16.50 -11.72
CA GLY A 74 4.24 -15.21 -11.54
C GLY A 74 3.56 -15.08 -10.18
N ILE A 75 2.76 -16.07 -9.77
CA ILE A 75 2.13 -16.09 -8.42
C ILE A 75 3.20 -16.03 -7.32
N LEU A 76 4.26 -16.84 -7.42
CA LEU A 76 5.33 -16.83 -6.42
C LEU A 76 6.10 -15.50 -6.38
N ALA A 77 6.30 -14.86 -7.52
CA ALA A 77 6.93 -13.54 -7.58
C ALA A 77 6.04 -12.46 -6.96
N MET A 78 4.73 -12.49 -7.22
CA MET A 78 3.74 -11.58 -6.66
C MET A 78 3.75 -11.63 -5.14
N VAL A 79 3.57 -12.82 -4.53
CA VAL A 79 3.47 -12.94 -3.07
C VAL A 79 4.79 -12.76 -2.33
N ARG A 80 5.92 -12.71 -3.04
CA ARG A 80 7.26 -12.38 -2.50
C ARG A 80 7.64 -10.91 -2.72
N THR A 81 6.72 -10.11 -3.23
CA THR A 81 6.88 -8.66 -3.36
C THR A 81 6.40 -7.98 -2.08
N PRO A 82 7.09 -6.93 -1.57
CA PRO A 82 6.63 -6.18 -0.42
C PRO A 82 5.19 -5.70 -0.58
N HIS A 83 4.37 -5.86 0.45
CA HIS A 83 3.00 -5.34 0.51
C HIS A 83 2.59 -5.04 1.95
N ALA A 84 1.50 -4.30 2.14
CA ALA A 84 1.03 -3.95 3.47
C ALA A 84 0.52 -5.18 4.25
N VAL A 85 0.66 -5.10 5.57
CA VAL A 85 0.04 -6.04 6.52
C VAL A 85 -1.24 -5.39 7.03
N TRP A 86 -2.38 -6.05 6.79
CA TRP A 86 -3.69 -5.54 7.19
C TRP A 86 -4.07 -6.01 8.59
N TYR A 87 -4.55 -5.07 9.41
CA TYR A 87 -5.13 -5.33 10.72
C TYR A 87 -6.52 -4.68 10.82
N GLY A 88 -7.50 -5.42 11.37
CA GLY A 88 -8.87 -4.90 11.51
C GLY A 88 -9.71 -5.62 12.56
N ASP A 89 -9.70 -6.95 12.59
CA ASP A 89 -10.64 -7.72 13.41
C ASP A 89 -9.99 -8.37 14.63
N GLN A 90 -8.66 -8.18 14.82
CA GLN A 90 -7.93 -8.71 15.95
C GLN A 90 -8.34 -8.00 17.24
N SER A 91 -8.38 -8.73 18.35
CA SER A 91 -8.48 -8.11 19.67
C SER A 91 -7.23 -7.24 19.96
N PRO A 92 -7.29 -6.28 20.90
CA PRO A 92 -6.14 -5.46 21.27
C PRO A 92 -4.90 -6.27 21.65
N ALA A 93 -5.08 -7.38 22.38
CA ALA A 93 -3.95 -8.22 22.75
C ALA A 93 -3.34 -9.01 21.58
N GLU A 94 -4.15 -9.38 20.60
CA GLU A 94 -3.68 -10.07 19.39
C GLU A 94 -2.94 -9.10 18.48
N VAL A 95 -3.53 -7.93 18.18
CA VAL A 95 -2.90 -6.96 17.28
C VAL A 95 -1.58 -6.44 17.83
N GLU A 96 -1.46 -6.24 19.15
CA GLU A 96 -0.20 -5.87 19.79
C GLU A 96 0.89 -6.92 19.55
N ARG A 97 0.58 -8.20 19.78
CA ARG A 97 1.55 -9.30 19.56
C ARG A 97 1.94 -9.44 18.09
N GLU A 98 0.97 -9.30 17.19
CA GLU A 98 1.20 -9.42 15.75
C GLU A 98 2.02 -8.25 15.21
N ALA A 99 1.68 -7.02 15.58
CA ALA A 99 2.45 -5.84 15.21
C ALA A 99 3.90 -5.95 15.70
N HIS A 100 4.09 -6.37 16.97
CA HIS A 100 5.42 -6.61 17.50
C HIS A 100 6.17 -7.72 16.73
N ARG A 101 5.51 -8.80 16.36
CA ARG A 101 6.10 -9.86 15.54
C ARG A 101 6.56 -9.32 14.17
N VAL A 102 5.72 -8.53 13.50
CA VAL A 102 6.01 -7.98 12.17
C VAL A 102 7.19 -7.01 12.22
N VAL A 103 7.22 -6.05 13.15
CA VAL A 103 8.37 -5.12 13.25
C VAL A 103 9.67 -5.86 13.53
N ARG A 104 9.65 -6.90 14.38
CA ARG A 104 10.81 -7.75 14.63
C ARG A 104 11.26 -8.57 13.42
N GLN A 105 10.33 -9.01 12.57
CA GLN A 105 10.66 -9.66 11.30
C GLN A 105 11.25 -8.66 10.30
N ALA A 106 10.67 -7.47 10.22
CA ALA A 106 11.14 -6.38 9.38
C ALA A 106 12.58 -5.96 9.73
N ASP A 107 12.88 -5.83 11.03
CA ASP A 107 14.26 -5.57 11.50
C ASP A 107 15.25 -6.63 11.01
N ARG A 108 14.88 -7.92 11.12
CA ARG A 108 15.73 -9.01 10.60
C ARG A 108 15.94 -8.94 9.08
N GLN A 109 14.93 -8.46 8.35
CA GLN A 109 15.04 -8.21 6.91
C GLN A 109 15.74 -6.87 6.58
N ARG A 110 16.06 -6.03 7.57
CA ARG A 110 16.54 -4.64 7.40
C ARG A 110 15.60 -3.86 6.50
N SER A 111 14.34 -3.84 6.85
CA SER A 111 13.25 -3.28 6.05
C SER A 111 12.21 -2.60 6.95
N VAL A 112 11.36 -1.78 6.34
CA VAL A 112 10.29 -1.04 7.01
C VAL A 112 8.95 -1.67 6.64
N PRO A 113 8.12 -2.10 7.62
CA PRO A 113 6.80 -2.62 7.34
C PRO A 113 5.82 -1.49 7.03
N VAL A 114 4.86 -1.80 6.18
CA VAL A 114 3.67 -1.00 5.93
C VAL A 114 2.48 -1.70 6.61
N PHE A 115 1.80 -1.01 7.52
CA PHE A 115 0.58 -1.48 8.16
C PHE A 115 -0.63 -0.77 7.54
N ALA A 116 -1.59 -1.50 7.04
CA ALA A 116 -2.92 -0.99 6.71
C ALA A 116 -3.84 -1.28 7.90
N LEU A 117 -4.22 -0.23 8.61
CA LEU A 117 -5.09 -0.32 9.77
C LEU A 117 -6.53 -0.07 9.34
N TYR A 118 -7.44 -1.00 9.62
CA TYR A 118 -8.80 -0.97 9.10
C TYR A 118 -9.80 -1.45 10.16
N ASN A 119 -9.97 -0.66 11.21
CA ASN A 119 -10.79 -1.03 12.38
C ASN A 119 -11.68 0.10 12.90
N VAL A 120 -11.82 1.19 12.15
CA VAL A 120 -12.69 2.29 12.55
C VAL A 120 -14.15 1.82 12.67
N PRO A 121 -14.94 2.28 13.67
CA PRO A 121 -16.33 1.88 13.84
C PRO A 121 -17.17 2.13 12.59
N GLY A 122 -17.95 1.14 12.16
CA GLY A 122 -18.77 1.22 10.94
C GLY A 122 -17.94 1.36 9.66
N ARG A 123 -16.75 0.74 9.61
CA ARG A 123 -15.89 0.74 8.40
C ARG A 123 -16.67 0.23 7.19
N ASP A 124 -16.27 0.73 6.01
CA ASP A 124 -16.84 0.37 4.70
C ASP A 124 -18.35 0.56 4.62
N CYS A 125 -18.92 1.40 5.51
CA CYS A 125 -20.37 1.62 5.59
C CYS A 125 -21.20 0.30 5.61
N ALA A 126 -20.65 -0.75 6.23
CA ALA A 126 -21.23 -2.09 6.29
C ALA A 126 -21.36 -2.79 4.92
N ASN A 127 -20.54 -2.41 3.95
CA ASN A 127 -20.45 -3.07 2.66
C ASN A 127 -19.67 -4.40 2.79
N TYR A 128 -19.04 -4.90 1.72
CA TYR A 128 -18.38 -6.23 1.72
C TYR A 128 -17.23 -6.37 2.72
N SER A 129 -16.59 -5.29 3.13
CA SER A 129 -15.56 -5.24 4.17
C SER A 129 -16.04 -4.62 5.48
N GLY A 130 -17.36 -4.58 5.68
CA GLY A 130 -17.99 -4.03 6.89
C GLY A 130 -17.49 -4.66 8.18
N GLY A 131 -17.52 -3.90 9.28
CA GLY A 131 -17.02 -4.32 10.58
C GLY A 131 -16.39 -3.18 11.37
N GLY A 132 -15.23 -3.45 11.95
CA GLY A 132 -14.50 -2.52 12.80
C GLY A 132 -14.90 -2.62 14.27
N ALA A 133 -14.28 -1.79 15.11
CA ALA A 133 -14.59 -1.69 16.52
C ALA A 133 -16.06 -1.28 16.73
N SER A 134 -16.68 -1.75 17.82
CA SER A 134 -18.09 -1.45 18.08
C SER A 134 -18.29 -0.02 18.63
N THR A 135 -17.24 0.56 19.20
CA THR A 135 -17.26 1.89 19.83
C THR A 135 -15.95 2.64 19.62
N THR A 136 -16.01 3.96 19.71
CA THR A 136 -14.80 4.82 19.75
C THR A 136 -13.84 4.42 20.89
N ALA A 137 -14.32 3.95 22.03
CA ALA A 137 -13.49 3.51 23.14
C ALA A 137 -12.72 2.22 22.81
N GLU A 138 -13.37 1.26 22.17
CA GLU A 138 -12.72 0.03 21.69
C GLU A 138 -11.70 0.33 20.60
N TYR A 139 -12.04 1.22 19.67
CA TYR A 139 -11.12 1.66 18.63
C TYR A 139 -9.84 2.28 19.22
N ARG A 140 -9.98 3.16 20.22
CA ARG A 140 -8.83 3.75 20.91
C ARG A 140 -7.97 2.71 21.60
N ALA A 141 -8.58 1.78 22.33
CA ALA A 141 -7.85 0.70 23.00
C ALA A 141 -7.09 -0.19 22.01
N TRP A 142 -7.68 -0.44 20.84
CA TRP A 142 -7.06 -1.19 19.74
C TRP A 142 -5.90 -0.40 19.11
N THR A 143 -6.09 0.88 18.82
CA THR A 143 -5.06 1.80 18.30
C THR A 143 -3.84 1.86 19.24
N ASP A 144 -4.08 2.01 20.54
CA ASP A 144 -3.01 1.99 21.55
C ASP A 144 -2.25 0.66 21.56
N ALA A 145 -2.95 -0.44 21.37
CA ALA A 145 -2.33 -1.77 21.30
C ALA A 145 -1.44 -1.92 20.08
N VAL A 146 -1.87 -1.45 18.89
CA VAL A 146 -1.02 -1.41 17.70
C VAL A 146 0.23 -0.56 17.96
N ALA A 147 0.06 0.64 18.54
CA ALA A 147 1.16 1.54 18.85
C ALA A 147 2.18 0.89 19.83
N ARG A 148 1.71 0.19 20.86
CA ARG A 148 2.60 -0.57 21.76
C ARG A 148 3.33 -1.69 21.01
N GLY A 149 2.65 -2.40 20.11
CA GLY A 149 3.25 -3.45 19.30
C GLY A 149 4.34 -2.93 18.36
N ILE A 150 4.18 -1.75 17.77
CA ILE A 150 5.18 -1.08 16.94
C ILE A 150 6.34 -0.56 17.82
N GLY A 151 6.03 0.11 18.92
CA GLY A 151 7.03 0.66 19.83
C GLY A 151 7.99 1.63 19.13
N GLY A 152 9.30 1.47 19.35
CA GLY A 152 10.35 2.33 18.78
C GLY A 152 10.87 1.89 17.41
N HIS A 153 10.20 0.99 16.70
CA HIS A 153 10.63 0.49 15.40
C HIS A 153 10.19 1.39 14.24
N ASP A 154 10.86 1.26 13.09
CA ASP A 154 10.41 1.94 11.87
C ASP A 154 9.12 1.31 11.37
N ALA A 155 8.16 2.15 10.97
CA ALA A 155 6.92 1.71 10.36
C ALA A 155 6.31 2.80 9.46
N MET A 156 5.52 2.37 8.48
CA MET A 156 4.59 3.21 7.73
C MET A 156 3.17 2.75 8.03
N ILE A 157 2.27 3.69 8.31
CA ILE A 157 0.85 3.42 8.58
C ILE A 157 0.00 4.04 7.47
N VAL A 158 -0.75 3.20 6.81
CA VAL A 158 -1.89 3.52 5.95
C VAL A 158 -3.11 3.46 6.86
N LEU A 159 -3.56 4.63 7.29
CA LEU A 159 -4.55 4.75 8.35
C LEU A 159 -5.96 4.71 7.78
N GLU A 160 -6.69 3.66 8.15
CA GLU A 160 -8.12 3.48 7.95
C GLU A 160 -8.59 3.79 6.51
N PRO A 161 -8.31 2.90 5.53
CA PRO A 161 -8.88 3.01 4.20
C PRO A 161 -10.39 3.28 4.22
N ASP A 162 -10.85 4.11 3.30
CA ASP A 162 -12.23 4.59 3.18
C ASP A 162 -12.73 5.50 4.31
N SER A 163 -11.98 5.69 5.39
CA SER A 163 -12.46 6.38 6.59
C SER A 163 -12.80 7.86 6.39
N LEU A 164 -12.02 8.58 5.59
CA LEU A 164 -12.27 9.99 5.26
C LEU A 164 -12.90 10.15 3.87
N ALA A 165 -12.68 9.20 2.97
CA ALA A 165 -13.32 9.19 1.66
C ALA A 165 -14.80 8.75 1.74
N LEU A 166 -15.17 7.91 2.72
CA LEU A 166 -16.54 7.43 2.93
C LEU A 166 -16.98 7.68 4.37
N LEU A 167 -17.38 8.91 4.66
CA LEU A 167 -17.88 9.27 5.97
C LEU A 167 -19.27 8.66 6.24
N PRO A 168 -19.67 8.43 7.50
CA PRO A 168 -21.01 7.94 7.82
C PRO A 168 -22.15 8.76 7.18
N ALA A 169 -21.97 10.08 7.02
CA ALA A 169 -22.91 10.93 6.32
C ALA A 169 -23.03 10.61 4.81
N ASP A 170 -21.96 10.17 4.15
CA ASP A 170 -21.96 9.89 2.71
C ASP A 170 -22.78 8.64 2.36
N CYS A 171 -22.93 7.70 3.29
CA CYS A 171 -23.64 6.43 3.09
C CYS A 171 -24.95 6.33 3.88
N GLY A 172 -25.44 7.45 4.40
CA GLY A 172 -26.74 7.49 5.12
C GLY A 172 -26.73 6.76 6.47
N GLN A 173 -25.56 6.53 7.06
CA GLN A 173 -25.43 5.90 8.39
C GLN A 173 -25.32 6.90 9.53
N ASP A 174 -25.27 8.20 9.23
CA ASP A 174 -25.24 9.25 10.26
C ASP A 174 -26.65 9.51 10.83
N ASP A 175 -26.68 10.07 12.03
CA ASP A 175 -27.91 10.64 12.61
C ASP A 175 -28.11 12.10 12.14
N ALA A 176 -29.27 12.68 12.50
CA ALA A 176 -29.61 14.04 12.10
C ALA A 176 -28.64 15.09 12.68
N GLU A 177 -28.01 14.77 13.79
CA GLU A 177 -27.04 15.63 14.49
C GLU A 177 -25.61 15.48 13.98
N GLY A 178 -25.33 14.49 13.09
CA GLY A 178 -24.01 14.25 12.51
C GLY A 178 -23.02 13.61 13.51
N THR A 179 -23.54 12.90 14.52
CA THR A 179 -22.70 12.42 15.63
C THR A 179 -21.71 11.36 15.22
N LYS A 180 -22.05 10.47 14.26
CA LYS A 180 -21.14 9.42 13.79
C LYS A 180 -20.03 9.97 12.91
N THR A 181 -20.32 10.96 12.07
CA THR A 181 -19.28 11.68 11.32
C THR A 181 -18.33 12.44 12.24
N ALA A 182 -18.85 13.09 13.27
CA ALA A 182 -18.03 13.76 14.29
C ALA A 182 -17.16 12.76 15.09
N ALA A 183 -17.71 11.58 15.41
CA ALA A 183 -16.96 10.50 16.05
C ALA A 183 -15.84 9.98 15.14
N ARG A 184 -16.09 9.80 13.81
CA ARG A 184 -15.09 9.39 12.83
C ARG A 184 -13.88 10.35 12.84
N TYR A 185 -14.09 11.65 12.80
CA TYR A 185 -12.98 12.61 12.90
C TYR A 185 -12.24 12.51 14.23
N THR A 186 -12.96 12.27 15.34
CA THR A 186 -12.36 12.06 16.66
C THR A 186 -11.50 10.79 16.69
N GLU A 187 -11.92 9.74 16.05
CA GLU A 187 -11.22 8.46 15.94
C GLU A 187 -9.94 8.60 15.11
N ILE A 188 -10.04 9.21 13.94
CA ILE A 188 -8.88 9.43 13.06
C ILE A 188 -7.87 10.37 13.72
N THR A 189 -8.29 11.48 14.31
CA THR A 189 -7.36 12.39 15.00
C THR A 189 -6.68 11.73 16.20
N TYR A 190 -7.38 10.88 16.94
CA TYR A 190 -6.79 10.10 18.01
C TYR A 190 -5.68 9.16 17.50
N ALA A 191 -5.96 8.43 16.42
CA ALA A 191 -4.99 7.54 15.81
C ALA A 191 -3.77 8.31 15.27
N VAL A 192 -4.00 9.46 14.62
CA VAL A 192 -2.91 10.35 14.16
C VAL A 192 -2.02 10.78 15.32
N ASP A 193 -2.58 11.19 16.45
CA ASP A 193 -1.83 11.63 17.61
C ASP A 193 -1.08 10.47 18.27
N THR A 194 -1.72 9.32 18.39
CA THR A 194 -1.13 8.11 18.97
C THR A 194 0.08 7.64 18.16
N PHE A 195 -0.07 7.45 16.86
CA PHE A 195 1.03 6.97 16.00
C PHE A 195 2.05 8.07 15.69
N GLY A 196 1.63 9.33 15.60
CA GLY A 196 2.51 10.49 15.44
C GLY A 196 3.45 10.71 16.64
N SER A 197 3.12 10.15 17.81
CA SER A 197 4.01 10.16 18.99
C SER A 197 5.19 9.17 18.84
N LEU A 198 5.14 8.23 17.92
CA LEU A 198 6.18 7.26 17.65
C LEU A 198 7.22 7.86 16.69
N ALA A 199 8.40 8.22 17.19
CA ALA A 199 9.40 9.01 16.47
C ALA A 199 9.89 8.42 15.13
N ARG A 200 9.67 7.12 14.90
CA ARG A 200 10.12 6.40 13.70
C ARG A 200 8.97 5.87 12.84
N THR A 201 7.75 6.35 13.12
CA THR A 201 6.53 5.94 12.40
C THR A 201 6.04 7.06 11.50
N LYS A 202 5.79 6.74 10.23
CA LYS A 202 5.14 7.63 9.28
C LYS A 202 3.65 7.31 9.19
N VAL A 203 2.79 8.33 9.21
CA VAL A 203 1.33 8.17 9.20
C VAL A 203 0.74 8.86 7.98
N TYR A 204 -0.07 8.14 7.23
CA TYR A 204 -0.73 8.61 6.01
C TYR A 204 -2.24 8.39 6.11
N LEU A 205 -3.02 9.47 5.88
CA LEU A 205 -4.48 9.51 5.97
C LEU A 205 -5.12 9.16 4.62
N ASP A 206 -6.36 8.72 4.68
CA ASP A 206 -7.14 8.35 3.50
C ASP A 206 -7.58 9.55 2.63
N THR A 207 -7.43 9.42 1.33
CA THR A 207 -7.96 10.38 0.34
C THR A 207 -8.86 9.73 -0.72
N GLY A 208 -9.15 8.43 -0.59
CA GLY A 208 -9.77 7.67 -1.66
C GLY A 208 -8.89 7.63 -2.91
N HIS A 209 -9.44 8.04 -4.05
CA HIS A 209 -8.72 8.02 -5.34
C HIS A 209 -9.18 9.12 -6.30
N PRO A 210 -8.42 9.44 -7.37
CA PRO A 210 -8.70 10.59 -8.24
C PRO A 210 -10.01 10.53 -9.03
N ALA A 211 -10.67 9.39 -9.10
CA ALA A 211 -11.98 9.28 -9.72
C ALA A 211 -13.15 9.35 -8.70
N TRP A 212 -12.86 9.50 -7.42
CA TRP A 212 -13.87 9.53 -6.34
C TRP A 212 -14.11 10.95 -5.83
N HIS A 213 -13.09 11.54 -5.19
CA HIS A 213 -13.23 12.88 -4.60
C HIS A 213 -12.43 13.93 -5.38
N SER A 214 -13.01 15.14 -5.54
CA SER A 214 -12.22 16.28 -5.97
C SER A 214 -11.24 16.71 -4.87
N VAL A 215 -10.13 17.36 -5.27
CA VAL A 215 -9.20 17.97 -4.31
C VAL A 215 -9.94 18.89 -3.32
N ASN A 216 -10.85 19.71 -3.82
CA ASN A 216 -11.62 20.64 -3.01
C ASN A 216 -12.51 19.97 -1.95
N SER A 217 -13.02 18.76 -2.22
CA SER A 217 -13.88 18.02 -1.29
C SER A 217 -13.09 17.22 -0.27
N ILE A 218 -11.93 16.68 -0.62
CA ILE A 218 -11.16 15.81 0.28
C ILE A 218 -10.24 16.61 1.21
N VAL A 219 -9.71 17.76 0.79
CA VAL A 219 -8.80 18.56 1.59
C VAL A 219 -9.42 19.02 2.94
N PRO A 220 -10.67 19.52 2.98
CA PRO A 220 -11.32 19.83 4.26
C PRO A 220 -11.44 18.61 5.19
N ARG A 221 -11.70 17.41 4.65
CA ARG A 221 -11.79 16.17 5.43
C ARG A 221 -10.42 15.77 6.00
N LEU A 222 -9.34 15.92 5.24
CA LEU A 222 -7.97 15.70 5.71
C LEU A 222 -7.60 16.67 6.85
N VAL A 223 -7.95 17.95 6.71
CA VAL A 223 -7.71 18.95 7.74
C VAL A 223 -8.47 18.59 9.03
N ALA A 224 -9.75 18.24 8.91
CA ALA A 224 -10.57 17.79 10.03
C ALA A 224 -10.05 16.47 10.65
N GLY A 225 -9.51 15.57 9.84
CA GLY A 225 -8.86 14.31 10.25
C GLY A 225 -7.47 14.50 10.87
N GLY A 226 -6.95 15.73 10.93
CA GLY A 226 -5.70 16.03 11.62
C GLY A 226 -4.43 15.82 10.77
N VAL A 227 -4.51 15.90 9.43
CA VAL A 227 -3.37 15.72 8.51
C VAL A 227 -2.19 16.64 8.85
N GLY A 228 -2.44 17.80 9.47
CA GLY A 228 -1.39 18.72 9.92
C GLY A 228 -0.37 18.07 10.86
N ARG A 229 -0.76 17.05 11.61
CA ARG A 229 0.08 16.30 12.58
C ARG A 229 0.57 14.95 12.03
N ALA A 230 0.06 14.51 10.88
CA ALA A 230 0.50 13.31 10.18
C ALA A 230 1.69 13.61 9.26
N THR A 231 2.34 12.57 8.74
CA THR A 231 3.34 12.68 7.66
C THR A 231 2.67 13.20 6.39
N GLY A 232 1.48 12.67 6.08
CA GLY A 232 0.73 13.06 4.91
C GLY A 232 -0.49 12.19 4.69
N PHE A 233 -0.68 11.73 3.45
CA PHE A 233 -1.86 10.98 3.05
C PHE A 233 -1.50 9.92 2.00
N TYR A 234 -2.43 9.01 1.74
CA TYR A 234 -2.29 8.03 0.66
C TYR A 234 -3.47 8.12 -0.30
N THR A 235 -3.26 7.66 -1.51
CA THR A 235 -4.31 7.59 -2.53
C THR A 235 -4.31 6.26 -3.26
N ASN A 236 -5.46 5.88 -3.81
CA ASN A 236 -5.69 4.69 -4.62
C ASN A 236 -5.64 3.36 -3.85
N ALA A 237 -5.71 3.36 -2.49
CA ALA A 237 -5.72 2.11 -1.74
C ALA A 237 -6.81 1.16 -2.25
N ALA A 238 -6.42 -0.08 -2.54
CA ALA A 238 -7.29 -1.13 -3.06
C ALA A 238 -8.04 -0.78 -4.35
N ASN A 239 -7.63 0.26 -5.11
CA ASN A 239 -8.27 0.70 -6.34
C ASN A 239 -7.34 0.54 -7.56
N TYR A 240 -7.78 0.97 -8.73
CA TYR A 240 -7.17 0.67 -10.02
C TYR A 240 -6.76 1.90 -10.83
N GLN A 241 -6.79 3.11 -10.23
CA GLN A 241 -6.41 4.33 -10.92
C GLN A 241 -4.92 4.30 -11.29
N THR A 242 -4.57 4.84 -12.44
CA THR A 242 -3.19 4.81 -12.94
C THR A 242 -2.22 5.56 -12.02
N ASP A 243 -0.95 5.18 -12.05
CA ASP A 243 0.09 5.86 -11.28
C ASP A 243 0.16 7.36 -11.64
N GLU A 244 -0.01 7.69 -12.92
CA GLU A 244 -0.04 9.08 -13.39
C GLU A 244 -1.18 9.89 -12.77
N ALA A 245 -2.40 9.33 -12.77
CA ALA A 245 -3.56 9.98 -12.18
C ALA A 245 -3.42 10.12 -10.67
N SER A 246 -2.93 9.08 -10.00
CA SER A 246 -2.75 9.03 -8.54
C SER A 246 -1.66 10.00 -8.06
N THR A 247 -0.52 10.06 -8.75
CA THR A 247 0.56 10.99 -8.39
C THR A 247 0.18 12.45 -8.67
N TRP A 248 -0.54 12.72 -9.77
CA TRP A 248 -1.06 14.05 -10.03
C TRP A 248 -2.05 14.50 -8.96
N TYR A 249 -2.97 13.63 -8.57
CA TYR A 249 -3.92 13.89 -7.50
C TYR A 249 -3.21 14.15 -6.17
N GLY A 250 -2.21 13.34 -5.84
CA GLY A 250 -1.38 13.54 -4.65
C GLY A 250 -0.67 14.90 -4.66
N LYS A 251 -0.06 15.28 -5.79
CA LYS A 251 0.56 16.61 -5.93
C LYS A 251 -0.43 17.74 -5.69
N LEU A 252 -1.62 17.67 -6.27
CA LEU A 252 -2.65 18.70 -6.12
C LEU A 252 -3.14 18.80 -4.66
N ILE A 253 -3.38 17.67 -3.99
CA ILE A 253 -3.79 17.64 -2.58
C ILE A 253 -2.70 18.25 -1.68
N SER A 254 -1.44 17.82 -1.86
CA SER A 254 -0.32 18.37 -1.09
C SER A 254 -0.21 19.88 -1.23
N SER A 255 -0.34 20.37 -2.47
CA SER A 255 -0.30 21.80 -2.79
C SER A 255 -1.49 22.55 -2.19
N CYS A 256 -2.69 22.00 -2.29
CA CYS A 256 -3.88 22.61 -1.69
C CYS A 256 -3.78 22.66 -0.15
N LEU A 257 -3.25 21.61 0.50
CA LEU A 257 -2.99 21.62 1.94
C LEU A 257 -2.01 22.73 2.33
N ALA A 258 -0.94 22.93 1.56
CA ALA A 258 0.00 24.03 1.80
C ALA A 258 -0.68 25.40 1.64
N TYR A 259 -1.50 25.57 0.62
CA TYR A 259 -2.27 26.80 0.38
C TYR A 259 -3.24 27.09 1.53
N VAL A 260 -4.02 26.10 1.98
CA VAL A 260 -4.96 26.22 3.08
C VAL A 260 -4.23 26.53 4.41
N THR A 261 -3.09 25.87 4.66
CA THR A 261 -2.27 26.14 5.84
C THR A 261 -1.74 27.58 5.88
N SER A 262 -1.55 28.19 4.70
CA SER A 262 -1.15 29.59 4.55
C SER A 262 -2.33 30.57 4.60
N GLY A 263 -3.55 30.10 4.91
CA GLY A 263 -4.77 30.92 5.03
C GLY A 263 -5.62 31.00 3.76
N GLY A 264 -5.32 30.20 2.75
CA GLY A 264 -6.14 30.11 1.53
C GLY A 264 -7.42 29.28 1.73
N ASP A 265 -8.35 29.42 0.78
CA ASP A 265 -9.58 28.64 0.75
C ASP A 265 -9.41 27.42 -0.15
N SER A 266 -9.72 26.21 0.34
CA SER A 266 -9.67 24.99 -0.44
C SER A 266 -10.56 25.02 -1.69
N ALA A 267 -11.62 25.80 -1.69
CA ALA A 267 -12.49 25.99 -2.86
C ALA A 267 -11.77 26.64 -4.06
N ALA A 268 -10.69 27.38 -3.82
CA ALA A 268 -9.88 28.01 -4.86
C ALA A 268 -8.83 27.06 -5.47
N CYS A 269 -8.58 25.90 -4.85
CA CYS A 269 -7.59 24.95 -5.35
C CYS A 269 -8.02 24.31 -6.68
N PRO A 270 -7.07 24.05 -7.61
CA PRO A 270 -7.36 23.24 -8.78
C PRO A 270 -7.67 21.81 -8.36
N ASN A 271 -8.58 21.16 -9.06
CA ASN A 271 -8.81 19.74 -8.91
C ASN A 271 -8.23 18.95 -10.09
N GLN A 272 -8.21 17.64 -9.99
CA GLN A 272 -7.61 16.74 -10.97
C GLN A 272 -8.27 16.73 -12.35
N TRP A 273 -9.46 17.31 -12.48
CA TRP A 273 -10.19 17.42 -13.75
C TRP A 273 -9.98 18.77 -14.49
N TRP A 274 -9.21 19.69 -13.89
CA TRP A 274 -8.81 20.91 -14.60
C TRP A 274 -7.84 20.56 -15.74
N PRO A 275 -7.81 21.38 -16.81
CA PRO A 275 -6.72 21.29 -17.77
C PRO A 275 -5.36 21.36 -17.06
N ARG A 276 -4.47 20.42 -17.37
CA ARG A 276 -3.16 20.30 -16.68
C ARG A 276 -2.37 21.59 -16.64
N ALA A 277 -2.36 22.33 -17.78
CA ALA A 277 -1.65 23.59 -17.89
C ALA A 277 -2.22 24.66 -16.95
N ASP A 278 -3.55 24.74 -16.82
CA ASP A 278 -4.21 25.73 -15.96
C ASP A 278 -3.95 25.40 -14.47
N ALA A 279 -4.07 24.13 -14.10
CA ALA A 279 -3.75 23.69 -12.76
C ALA A 279 -2.28 23.93 -12.42
N GLN A 280 -1.34 23.65 -13.33
CA GLN A 280 0.08 23.92 -13.12
C GLN A 280 0.36 25.43 -12.98
N SER A 281 -0.24 26.27 -13.81
CA SER A 281 -0.12 27.73 -13.71
C SER A 281 -0.62 28.26 -12.37
N TRP A 282 -1.72 27.68 -11.86
CA TRP A 282 -2.22 28.01 -10.54
C TRP A 282 -1.23 27.63 -9.43
N LEU A 283 -0.65 26.41 -9.51
CA LEU A 283 0.37 25.96 -8.56
C LEU A 283 1.58 26.88 -8.55
N ASP A 284 2.10 27.24 -9.72
CA ASP A 284 3.29 28.10 -9.86
C ASP A 284 3.05 29.50 -9.28
N THR A 285 1.79 29.97 -9.32
CA THR A 285 1.39 31.28 -8.82
C THR A 285 1.15 31.30 -7.30
N ASN A 286 0.65 30.21 -6.73
CA ASN A 286 0.11 30.21 -5.36
C ASN A 286 0.93 29.39 -4.36
N ILE A 287 1.81 28.47 -4.84
CA ILE A 287 2.54 27.57 -3.97
C ILE A 287 4.02 27.92 -3.98
N HIS A 288 4.47 28.50 -2.88
CA HIS A 288 5.88 28.90 -2.68
C HIS A 288 6.50 28.18 -1.46
N THR A 289 5.76 27.24 -0.85
CA THR A 289 6.20 26.46 0.29
C THR A 289 7.29 25.48 -0.13
N ASP A 290 8.35 25.39 0.65
CA ASP A 290 9.37 24.36 0.46
C ASP A 290 8.74 22.96 0.51
N PRO A 291 8.94 22.11 -0.49
CA PRO A 291 8.43 20.74 -0.50
C PRO A 291 8.69 19.96 0.79
N ALA A 292 9.82 20.17 1.45
CA ALA A 292 10.15 19.54 2.72
C ALA A 292 9.20 19.92 3.87
N LEU A 293 8.45 21.02 3.74
CA LEU A 293 7.45 21.49 4.73
C LEU A 293 6.01 21.18 4.32
N MET A 294 5.81 20.62 3.13
CA MET A 294 4.51 20.23 2.63
C MET A 294 4.11 18.83 3.14
N LYS A 295 2.86 18.47 2.97
CA LYS A 295 2.38 17.12 3.28
C LYS A 295 2.74 16.17 2.16
N HIS A 296 3.40 15.08 2.51
CA HIS A 296 3.83 14.06 1.57
C HIS A 296 2.70 13.06 1.29
N TYR A 297 2.90 12.21 0.28
CA TYR A 297 1.91 11.17 -0.02
C TYR A 297 2.58 9.85 -0.44
N VAL A 298 1.78 8.79 -0.36
CA VAL A 298 2.10 7.49 -0.94
C VAL A 298 0.95 7.03 -1.83
N THR A 299 1.23 6.16 -2.81
CA THR A 299 0.23 5.64 -3.76
C THR A 299 0.17 4.13 -3.70
N ASP A 300 -1.01 3.55 -3.94
CA ASP A 300 -1.16 2.11 -4.16
C ASP A 300 -1.10 1.78 -5.66
N SER A 301 -0.17 0.92 -6.05
CA SER A 301 -0.01 0.40 -7.41
C SER A 301 -0.26 -1.10 -7.53
N SER A 302 -0.77 -1.73 -6.47
CA SER A 302 -0.87 -3.18 -6.37
C SER A 302 -1.61 -3.85 -7.54
N ARG A 303 -2.66 -3.21 -8.05
CA ARG A 303 -3.55 -3.80 -9.05
C ARG A 303 -3.87 -2.89 -10.24
N ASN A 304 -3.15 -1.80 -10.39
CA ASN A 304 -3.46 -0.74 -11.36
C ASN A 304 -2.73 -0.86 -12.70
N GLY A 305 -2.06 -1.97 -12.98
CA GLY A 305 -1.23 -2.15 -14.17
C GLY A 305 -1.96 -1.98 -15.51
N ARG A 306 -3.26 -2.11 -15.53
CA ARG A 306 -4.11 -1.84 -16.71
C ARG A 306 -5.09 -0.68 -16.50
N GLY A 307 -4.92 0.07 -15.42
CA GLY A 307 -5.83 1.15 -15.07
C GLY A 307 -7.23 0.66 -14.64
N PRO A 308 -8.19 1.57 -14.43
CA PRO A 308 -9.53 1.23 -13.99
C PRO A 308 -10.30 0.44 -15.05
N TRP A 309 -11.24 -0.38 -14.58
CA TRP A 309 -12.18 -1.07 -15.46
C TRP A 309 -13.33 -0.14 -15.83
N THR A 310 -13.75 -0.21 -17.09
CA THR A 310 -14.96 0.47 -17.55
C THR A 310 -16.03 -0.59 -17.77
N PRO A 311 -17.05 -0.65 -16.91
CA PRO A 311 -18.15 -1.60 -17.07
C PRO A 311 -18.93 -1.33 -18.35
N PRO A 312 -19.54 -2.37 -18.97
CA PRO A 312 -20.41 -2.18 -20.11
C PRO A 312 -21.58 -1.24 -19.78
N ALA A 313 -21.77 -0.22 -20.62
CA ALA A 313 -22.77 0.81 -20.39
C ALA A 313 -24.18 0.22 -20.22
N GLY A 314 -24.85 0.57 -19.13
CA GLY A 314 -26.23 0.15 -18.84
C GLY A 314 -26.42 -1.33 -18.51
N LYS A 315 -25.33 -2.11 -18.40
CA LYS A 315 -25.42 -3.54 -18.05
C LYS A 315 -25.82 -3.76 -16.58
N TYR A 316 -25.36 -2.89 -15.68
CA TYR A 316 -25.56 -3.00 -14.24
C TYR A 316 -26.24 -1.79 -13.66
N THR A 317 -27.09 -1.98 -12.64
CA THR A 317 -27.66 -0.87 -11.86
C THR A 317 -26.64 -0.25 -10.89
N ASP A 318 -25.74 -1.08 -10.38
CA ASP A 318 -24.58 -0.68 -9.57
C ASP A 318 -23.38 -1.47 -10.08
N PRO A 319 -22.50 -0.88 -10.90
CA PRO A 319 -21.44 -1.63 -11.57
C PRO A 319 -20.34 -2.11 -10.62
N GLN A 320 -20.19 -1.49 -9.44
CA GLN A 320 -19.13 -1.84 -8.47
C GLN A 320 -17.77 -2.02 -9.17
N ASP A 321 -17.39 -1.02 -9.99
CA ASP A 321 -16.20 -1.06 -10.83
C ASP A 321 -14.89 -1.18 -10.06
N TRP A 322 -14.93 -0.89 -8.77
CA TRP A 322 -13.87 -1.08 -7.80
C TRP A 322 -13.74 -2.54 -7.30
N CYS A 323 -14.82 -3.34 -7.38
CA CYS A 323 -14.93 -4.67 -6.76
C CYS A 323 -14.51 -5.76 -7.74
N ASN A 324 -13.39 -6.44 -7.49
CA ASN A 324 -12.84 -7.54 -8.31
C ASN A 324 -12.99 -7.35 -9.84
N PRO A 325 -12.72 -6.20 -10.43
CA PRO A 325 -12.91 -6.02 -11.86
C PRO A 325 -12.06 -7.02 -12.66
N PRO A 326 -12.59 -7.51 -13.80
CA PRO A 326 -11.90 -8.50 -14.61
C PRO A 326 -10.66 -7.91 -15.31
N ASP A 327 -9.71 -8.76 -15.67
CA ASP A 327 -8.55 -8.44 -16.52
C ASP A 327 -7.65 -7.33 -15.99
N ARG A 328 -7.53 -7.20 -14.67
CA ARG A 328 -6.56 -6.23 -14.09
C ARG A 328 -5.17 -6.84 -13.97
N GLY A 329 -4.15 -6.00 -14.04
CA GLY A 329 -2.74 -6.39 -13.93
C GLY A 329 -2.05 -5.81 -12.72
N LEU A 330 -0.98 -6.45 -12.25
CA LEU A 330 -0.08 -5.85 -11.27
C LEU A 330 0.50 -4.56 -11.85
N GLY A 331 0.53 -3.52 -11.05
CA GLY A 331 1.18 -2.26 -11.39
C GLY A 331 2.66 -2.21 -11.02
N ALA A 332 3.20 -1.00 -10.91
CA ALA A 332 4.59 -0.78 -10.57
C ALA A 332 4.98 -1.47 -9.25
N ARG A 333 6.21 -1.98 -9.18
CA ARG A 333 6.70 -2.60 -7.93
C ARG A 333 6.88 -1.57 -6.83
N PRO A 334 6.63 -1.95 -5.57
CA PRO A 334 6.83 -1.07 -4.43
C PRO A 334 8.24 -0.51 -4.36
N THR A 335 8.34 0.81 -4.15
CA THR A 335 9.61 1.52 -4.06
C THR A 335 9.46 2.80 -3.26
N THR A 336 10.52 3.18 -2.52
CA THR A 336 10.65 4.50 -1.90
C THR A 336 11.55 5.44 -2.73
N ARG A 337 11.99 4.99 -3.91
CA ARG A 337 12.72 5.82 -4.88
C ARG A 337 11.72 6.38 -5.87
N THR A 338 11.26 7.58 -5.60
CA THR A 338 10.29 8.33 -6.42
C THR A 338 10.97 9.56 -7.02
N ALA A 339 10.46 10.05 -8.14
CA ALA A 339 10.99 11.24 -8.79
C ALA A 339 10.45 12.56 -8.21
N ASP A 340 9.30 12.51 -7.53
CA ASP A 340 8.66 13.65 -6.90
C ASP A 340 9.04 13.71 -5.42
N PRO A 341 9.61 14.82 -4.92
CA PRO A 341 10.00 14.97 -3.51
C PRO A 341 8.82 14.86 -2.53
N LEU A 342 7.59 15.04 -2.97
CA LEU A 342 6.38 14.89 -2.16
C LEU A 342 5.86 13.44 -2.13
N HIS A 343 6.30 12.61 -3.07
CA HIS A 343 5.87 11.22 -3.20
C HIS A 343 6.85 10.31 -2.45
N ASP A 344 6.54 9.95 -1.21
CA ASP A 344 7.42 9.14 -0.35
C ASP A 344 7.61 7.71 -0.85
N ALA A 345 6.56 7.12 -1.43
CA ALA A 345 6.62 5.74 -1.92
C ALA A 345 5.46 5.39 -2.86
N THR A 346 5.76 4.53 -3.82
CA THR A 346 4.78 3.65 -4.47
C THR A 346 4.72 2.37 -3.65
N LEU A 347 3.54 1.94 -3.25
CA LEU A 347 3.32 0.80 -2.36
C LEU A 347 2.37 -0.22 -3.02
N TRP A 348 2.37 -1.43 -2.51
CA TRP A 348 1.26 -2.36 -2.65
C TRP A 348 0.49 -2.36 -1.32
N ILE A 349 -0.51 -1.48 -1.23
CA ILE A 349 -1.36 -1.37 -0.03
C ILE A 349 -2.33 -2.54 -0.01
N LYS A 350 -3.12 -2.75 -1.09
CA LYS A 350 -3.90 -3.99 -1.21
C LYS A 350 -2.96 -5.17 -1.38
N THR A 351 -3.27 -6.29 -0.74
CA THR A 351 -2.61 -7.56 -0.99
C THR A 351 -3.10 -8.12 -2.34
N PRO A 352 -2.25 -8.17 -3.39
CA PRO A 352 -2.67 -8.68 -4.69
C PRO A 352 -3.08 -10.15 -4.61
N GLY A 353 -4.20 -10.49 -5.25
CA GLY A 353 -4.76 -11.84 -5.24
C GLY A 353 -5.79 -12.10 -4.14
N GLU A 354 -6.02 -11.14 -3.23
CA GLU A 354 -7.12 -11.20 -2.26
C GLU A 354 -8.34 -10.45 -2.77
N SER A 355 -9.52 -11.08 -2.62
CA SER A 355 -10.82 -10.59 -3.06
C SER A 355 -11.22 -9.28 -2.37
N ASP A 356 -12.05 -8.48 -3.06
CA ASP A 356 -12.73 -7.31 -2.51
C ASP A 356 -14.11 -7.67 -1.90
N GLY A 357 -14.61 -8.88 -2.15
CA GLY A 357 -15.90 -9.36 -1.70
C GLY A 357 -16.72 -9.99 -2.82
N LEU A 358 -18.01 -10.12 -2.61
CA LEU A 358 -18.92 -10.88 -3.49
C LEU A 358 -19.20 -10.21 -4.84
N CYS A 359 -19.07 -8.89 -4.95
CA CYS A 359 -19.19 -8.08 -6.19
C CYS A 359 -20.48 -8.37 -6.99
N LEU A 360 -21.63 -8.25 -6.33
CA LEU A 360 -22.94 -8.61 -6.91
C LEU A 360 -23.41 -7.67 -8.02
N ARG A 361 -22.82 -6.51 -8.19
CA ARG A 361 -23.09 -5.52 -9.26
C ARG A 361 -24.57 -5.12 -9.40
N GLY A 362 -25.29 -5.12 -8.27
CA GLY A 362 -26.73 -4.81 -8.25
C GLY A 362 -27.64 -5.92 -8.78
N THR A 363 -27.16 -7.14 -8.99
CA THR A 363 -27.96 -8.25 -9.53
C THR A 363 -28.70 -9.09 -8.47
N GLY A 364 -28.41 -8.90 -7.19
CA GLY A 364 -28.98 -9.72 -6.12
C GLY A 364 -28.29 -11.07 -5.91
N GLY A 365 -27.24 -11.37 -6.66
CA GLY A 365 -26.36 -12.53 -6.46
C GLY A 365 -26.95 -13.90 -6.84
N PRO A 366 -26.30 -15.00 -6.38
CA PRO A 366 -25.09 -15.01 -5.56
C PRO A 366 -23.75 -14.81 -6.33
N GLU A 367 -23.78 -14.88 -7.67
CA GLU A 367 -22.58 -14.83 -8.51
C GLU A 367 -22.24 -13.40 -8.92
N ASP A 368 -20.93 -13.11 -9.06
CA ASP A 368 -20.47 -11.95 -9.82
C ASP A 368 -20.78 -12.18 -11.30
N PRO A 369 -21.64 -11.35 -11.92
CA PRO A 369 -22.08 -11.57 -13.30
C PRO A 369 -21.00 -11.31 -14.35
N GLU A 370 -19.85 -10.68 -13.98
CA GLU A 370 -18.68 -10.56 -14.89
C GLU A 370 -17.79 -11.79 -14.84
N ARG A 371 -17.80 -12.52 -13.74
CA ARG A 371 -16.92 -13.68 -13.54
C ARG A 371 -17.65 -15.01 -13.68
N GLY A 372 -19.00 -15.02 -13.56
CA GLY A 372 -19.83 -16.21 -13.61
C GLY A 372 -19.54 -17.20 -12.46
N THR A 373 -19.05 -16.68 -11.33
CA THR A 373 -18.72 -17.43 -10.12
C THR A 373 -19.12 -16.64 -8.88
N ILE A 374 -19.25 -17.33 -7.75
CA ILE A 374 -19.32 -16.67 -6.44
C ILE A 374 -17.91 -16.25 -6.06
N ASP A 375 -17.69 -14.95 -5.96
CA ASP A 375 -16.41 -14.42 -5.53
C ASP A 375 -16.12 -14.79 -4.06
N PRO A 376 -14.85 -15.00 -3.68
CA PRO A 376 -14.51 -15.20 -2.29
C PRO A 376 -14.86 -13.98 -1.43
N ALA A 377 -15.05 -14.18 -0.13
CA ALA A 377 -15.22 -13.09 0.83
C ALA A 377 -14.04 -12.11 0.78
N ALA A 378 -14.27 -10.85 1.17
CA ALA A 378 -13.23 -9.84 1.24
C ALA A 378 -12.02 -10.33 2.05
N GLY A 379 -10.81 -10.12 1.52
CA GLY A 379 -9.56 -10.59 2.10
C GLY A 379 -9.22 -12.06 1.86
N ALA A 380 -10.14 -12.88 1.36
CA ALA A 380 -9.83 -14.27 1.01
C ALA A 380 -9.08 -14.35 -0.34
N TRP A 381 -8.21 -15.35 -0.47
CA TRP A 381 -7.46 -15.59 -1.70
C TRP A 381 -8.40 -15.90 -2.87
N PHE A 382 -8.20 -15.21 -4.00
CA PHE A 382 -8.98 -15.35 -5.21
C PHE A 382 -8.10 -15.84 -6.36
N PRO A 383 -8.03 -17.17 -6.61
CA PRO A 383 -7.11 -17.75 -7.58
C PRO A 383 -7.25 -17.20 -8.99
N GLN A 384 -8.48 -16.96 -9.46
CA GLN A 384 -8.72 -16.41 -10.80
C GLN A 384 -8.15 -14.99 -10.91
N GLN A 385 -8.48 -14.11 -9.98
CA GLN A 385 -7.96 -12.74 -9.97
C GLN A 385 -6.43 -12.71 -9.83
N ALA A 386 -5.86 -13.54 -8.94
CA ALA A 386 -4.42 -13.65 -8.78
C ALA A 386 -3.71 -14.02 -10.08
N LEU A 387 -4.29 -14.95 -10.85
CA LEU A 387 -3.76 -15.36 -12.15
C LEU A 387 -3.86 -14.25 -13.20
N GLU A 388 -4.98 -13.52 -13.25
CA GLU A 388 -5.15 -12.34 -14.12
C GLU A 388 -4.10 -11.28 -13.79
N LEU A 389 -3.92 -10.95 -12.51
CA LEU A 389 -2.96 -9.95 -12.07
C LEU A 389 -1.54 -10.23 -12.56
N VAL A 390 -1.09 -11.48 -12.48
CA VAL A 390 0.27 -11.83 -12.93
C VAL A 390 0.39 -11.92 -14.45
N ARG A 391 -0.65 -12.34 -15.16
CA ARG A 391 -0.67 -12.43 -16.63
C ARG A 391 -0.68 -11.08 -17.31
N PHE A 392 -1.33 -10.10 -16.69
CA PHE A 392 -1.49 -8.75 -17.21
C PHE A 392 -0.62 -7.71 -16.48
N ALA A 393 0.38 -8.16 -15.71
CA ALA A 393 1.32 -7.28 -15.02
C ALA A 393 1.99 -6.30 -15.99
N GLN A 394 2.20 -5.07 -15.56
CA GLN A 394 3.10 -4.13 -16.25
C GLN A 394 4.52 -4.72 -16.28
N GLN A 395 5.16 -4.63 -17.44
CA GLN A 395 6.53 -5.11 -17.65
C GLN A 395 7.54 -4.05 -17.23
#